data_d70b4be1ea1fb07b4e4922210cf11700
#
_entry.id   d70b4be1ea1fb07b4e4922210cf11700
#
_cell.length_a   1.000
_cell.length_b   1.000
_cell.length_c   1.000
_cell.angle_alpha   90.00
_cell.angle_beta   90.00
_cell.angle_gamma   90.00
#
_symmetry.space_group_name_H-M   'P 1'
#
loop_
_entity.id
_entity.type
_entity.pdbx_description
1 polymer ?
#
loop_
_entity_poly.entity_id
_entity_poly.type
_entity_poly.pdbx_seq_one_letter_code
_entity_poly.pdbx_strand_id
1 'polypeptide(L)'
;MKKLENFSNCLNVLKNANEILKRVVFDIHNSQAKILTYSLTFGDYNFAFELFRRLKSINENLIIIVGGSMCTPQLAKEIITLCPEIDYILCDEDVDSYKKLVLNLLQDNTYDNPYITSREKDALKMNKIKELDHLPCPDFSDYVNEIENLRLKKEAMIIPYEISRGCWWGEKKSCAMCGYFGYQKCFLIKSPKKVISDLKMLKELYQINYIRFTDLVEPRREYLEKVDDITELGMNFFWELRPNINEEDVARLRKMGLFYSQIGFESLSSDELEYIHKGTTAINNIYLLILLMSYKIRIDWNYLYGFSDDKREWYESVLDIIPYLYHLFPPALRQVWINRESRIFNNSEKNELNPVGSKVFHEGFSDDIEVFYQTKINSKLKDVYRKLSDKIDTWKKCFSRGYQLCFVYDNFDGVHIMRKYEKEEHFFFRGVEAEIYLY
;
A
#
# COMPACT_ATOMS: atom_id res chain seq x y z
N MET A 1 19.63 -20.46 22.73
CA MET A 1 19.89 -20.65 21.31
C MET A 1 19.10 -19.69 20.41
N LYS A 2 17.77 -19.64 20.37
CA LYS A 2 16.99 -18.69 19.54
C LYS A 2 17.39 -17.21 19.64
N LYS A 3 17.77 -16.71 20.84
CA LYS A 3 18.27 -15.31 20.99
C LYS A 3 19.64 -15.09 20.36
N LEU A 4 20.51 -16.09 20.34
CA LEU A 4 21.84 -16.02 19.70
C LEU A 4 21.75 -16.14 18.17
N GLU A 5 20.83 -16.97 17.65
CA GLU A 5 20.52 -17.04 16.22
C GLU A 5 19.95 -15.74 15.70
N ASN A 6 18.99 -15.13 16.43
CA ASN A 6 18.46 -13.81 16.07
C ASN A 6 19.55 -12.73 16.08
N PHE A 7 20.46 -12.73 17.02
CA PHE A 7 21.58 -11.78 17.07
C PHE A 7 22.56 -11.98 15.91
N SER A 8 22.88 -13.23 15.58
CA SER A 8 23.74 -13.56 14.42
C SER A 8 23.09 -13.13 13.11
N ASN A 9 21.77 -13.33 12.95
CA ASN A 9 21.03 -12.89 11.77
C ASN A 9 21.01 -11.35 11.67
N CYS A 10 20.79 -10.63 12.75
CA CYS A 10 20.87 -9.17 12.78
C CYS A 10 22.26 -8.65 12.39
N LEU A 11 23.33 -9.28 12.88
CA LEU A 11 24.70 -8.91 12.50
C LEU A 11 24.98 -9.14 11.01
N ASN A 12 24.47 -10.22 10.44
CA ASN A 12 24.61 -10.49 9.01
C ASN A 12 23.83 -9.49 8.15
N VAL A 13 22.63 -9.11 8.58
CA VAL A 13 21.83 -8.06 7.89
C VAL A 13 22.58 -6.72 7.93
N LEU A 14 23.13 -6.32 9.08
CA LEU A 14 23.90 -5.08 9.22
C LEU A 14 25.18 -5.09 8.37
N LYS A 15 25.89 -6.22 8.32
CA LYS A 15 27.07 -6.36 7.45
C LYS A 15 26.70 -6.22 5.98
N ASN A 16 25.65 -6.90 5.55
CA ASN A 16 25.18 -6.83 4.16
C ASN A 16 24.72 -5.41 3.81
N ALA A 17 23.98 -4.74 4.69
CA ALA A 17 23.57 -3.35 4.49
C ALA A 17 24.76 -2.41 4.32
N ASN A 18 25.81 -2.59 5.13
CA ASN A 18 27.02 -1.78 5.01
C ASN A 18 27.80 -2.03 3.72
N GLU A 19 27.86 -3.28 3.26
CA GLU A 19 28.50 -3.61 1.96
C GLU A 19 27.70 -3.04 0.78
N ILE A 20 26.38 -3.12 0.83
CA ILE A 20 25.51 -2.47 -0.18
C ILE A 20 25.75 -0.97 -0.19
N LEU A 21 25.77 -0.34 0.99
CA LEU A 21 26.00 1.09 1.10
C LEU A 21 27.37 1.52 0.55
N LYS A 22 28.43 0.76 0.84
CA LYS A 22 29.78 1.01 0.27
C LYS A 22 29.76 0.93 -1.25
N ARG A 23 29.09 -0.08 -1.80
CA ARG A 23 28.97 -0.24 -3.26
C ARG A 23 28.20 0.93 -3.89
N VAL A 24 27.06 1.31 -3.32
CA VAL A 24 26.27 2.46 -3.81
C VAL A 24 27.07 3.76 -3.75
N VAL A 25 27.79 4.00 -2.65
CA VAL A 25 28.70 5.17 -2.52
C VAL A 25 29.78 5.15 -3.60
N PHE A 26 30.40 4.00 -3.84
CA PHE A 26 31.44 3.83 -4.87
C PHE A 26 30.89 4.08 -6.28
N ASP A 27 29.73 3.53 -6.60
CA ASP A 27 29.10 3.68 -7.92
C ASP A 27 28.70 5.15 -8.18
N ILE A 28 28.10 5.83 -7.20
CA ILE A 28 27.76 7.26 -7.31
C ILE A 28 29.00 8.13 -7.44
N HIS A 29 30.04 7.87 -6.65
CA HIS A 29 31.29 8.63 -6.75
C HIS A 29 31.94 8.48 -8.12
N ASN A 30 31.99 7.28 -8.65
CA ASN A 30 32.59 7.00 -9.97
C ASN A 30 31.76 7.55 -11.13
N SER A 31 30.46 7.79 -10.96
CA SER A 31 29.63 8.44 -11.98
C SER A 31 30.00 9.89 -12.22
N GLN A 32 30.79 10.50 -11.32
CA GLN A 32 31.14 11.93 -11.33
C GLN A 32 29.91 12.86 -11.40
N ALA A 33 28.78 12.40 -10.88
CA ALA A 33 27.56 13.18 -10.82
C ALA A 33 27.77 14.45 -9.99
N LYS A 34 27.29 15.59 -10.49
CA LYS A 34 27.28 16.86 -9.76
C LYS A 34 26.08 16.99 -8.84
N ILE A 35 24.99 16.35 -9.20
CA ILE A 35 23.71 16.39 -8.48
C ILE A 35 23.25 14.96 -8.23
N LEU A 36 22.92 14.66 -6.98
CA LEU A 36 22.22 13.45 -6.55
C LEU A 36 20.79 13.83 -6.21
N THR A 37 19.83 13.17 -6.83
CA THR A 37 18.42 13.29 -6.45
C THR A 37 17.95 12.02 -5.77
N TYR A 38 17.22 12.15 -4.66
CA TYR A 38 16.72 11.03 -3.88
C TYR A 38 15.23 11.20 -3.55
N SER A 39 14.46 10.14 -3.74
CA SER A 39 13.05 10.08 -3.33
C SER A 39 12.96 9.46 -1.94
N LEU A 40 12.81 10.30 -0.91
CA LEU A 40 12.81 9.89 0.48
C LEU A 40 11.43 9.37 0.91
N THR A 41 11.43 8.19 1.50
CA THR A 41 10.24 7.52 2.04
C THR A 41 10.41 7.20 3.53
N PHE A 42 9.29 6.86 4.20
CA PHE A 42 9.31 6.49 5.64
C PHE A 42 10.07 5.20 5.94
N GLY A 43 10.38 4.39 4.92
CA GLY A 43 11.08 3.12 5.09
C GLY A 43 12.60 3.19 4.91
N ASP A 44 13.13 4.24 4.28
CA ASP A 44 14.51 4.28 3.81
C ASP A 44 15.35 5.48 4.28
N TYR A 45 14.77 6.42 5.02
CA TYR A 45 15.45 7.64 5.44
C TYR A 45 16.76 7.38 6.23
N ASN A 46 16.82 6.31 7.00
CA ASN A 46 18.04 5.94 7.73
C ASN A 46 19.18 5.58 6.79
N PHE A 47 18.88 4.77 5.77
CA PHE A 47 19.83 4.43 4.73
C PHE A 47 20.24 5.67 3.94
N ALA A 48 19.28 6.51 3.57
CA ALA A 48 19.50 7.72 2.81
C ALA A 48 20.43 8.71 3.56
N PHE A 49 20.19 8.96 4.85
CA PHE A 49 21.01 9.89 5.63
C PHE A 49 22.46 9.39 5.77
N GLU A 50 22.67 8.10 6.03
CA GLU A 50 24.01 7.53 6.07
C GLU A 50 24.68 7.57 4.70
N LEU A 51 23.94 7.33 3.62
CA LEU A 51 24.44 7.48 2.25
C LEU A 51 24.92 8.92 2.01
N PHE A 52 24.10 9.90 2.35
CA PHE A 52 24.44 11.32 2.13
C PHE A 52 25.67 11.76 2.91
N ARG A 53 25.80 11.35 4.18
CA ARG A 53 26.99 11.62 5.00
C ARG A 53 28.26 11.08 4.36
N ARG A 54 28.23 9.82 3.89
CA ARG A 54 29.40 9.22 3.22
C ARG A 54 29.72 9.89 1.90
N LEU A 55 28.74 10.23 1.10
CA LEU A 55 28.97 10.91 -0.16
C LEU A 55 29.55 12.30 0.05
N LYS A 56 29.00 13.09 0.96
CA LYS A 56 29.55 14.43 1.29
C LYS A 56 30.94 14.37 1.90
N SER A 57 31.28 13.30 2.65
CA SER A 57 32.65 13.12 3.18
C SER A 57 33.68 12.85 2.08
N ILE A 58 33.28 12.36 0.92
CA ILE A 58 34.14 12.09 -0.23
C ILE A 58 34.14 13.28 -1.21
N ASN A 59 32.97 13.89 -1.44
CA ASN A 59 32.79 15.02 -2.34
C ASN A 59 31.81 16.03 -1.71
N GLU A 60 32.34 17.04 -1.05
CA GLU A 60 31.56 18.10 -0.41
C GLU A 60 30.75 18.95 -1.42
N ASN A 61 31.21 19.01 -2.68
CA ASN A 61 30.58 19.78 -3.75
C ASN A 61 29.41 19.04 -4.42
N LEU A 62 29.15 17.77 -4.06
CA LEU A 62 27.98 17.04 -4.56
C LEU A 62 26.71 17.70 -4.03
N ILE A 63 25.85 18.17 -4.93
CA ILE A 63 24.55 18.75 -4.56
C ILE A 63 23.56 17.61 -4.32
N ILE A 64 22.94 17.57 -3.13
CA ILE A 64 21.94 16.58 -2.77
C ILE A 64 20.55 17.22 -2.72
N ILE A 65 19.67 16.76 -3.61
CA ILE A 65 18.27 17.17 -3.71
C ILE A 65 17.40 16.03 -3.24
N VAL A 66 16.51 16.28 -2.29
CA VAL A 66 15.60 15.28 -1.76
C VAL A 66 14.15 15.67 -2.04
N GLY A 67 13.37 14.72 -2.49
CA GLY A 67 11.92 14.82 -2.68
C GLY A 67 11.23 13.56 -2.14
N GLY A 68 9.94 13.39 -2.44
CA GLY A 68 9.20 12.19 -2.08
C GLY A 68 8.21 12.39 -0.94
N SER A 69 7.61 11.30 -0.48
CA SER A 69 6.45 11.32 0.42
C SER A 69 6.72 11.90 1.82
N MET A 70 7.99 11.91 2.26
CA MET A 70 8.39 12.56 3.52
C MET A 70 8.61 14.06 3.38
N CYS A 71 8.73 14.58 2.17
CA CYS A 71 9.13 15.97 1.93
C CYS A 71 7.96 16.93 1.96
N THR A 72 7.36 17.10 3.13
CA THR A 72 6.33 18.11 3.39
C THR A 72 6.95 19.33 4.04
N PRO A 73 6.37 20.53 3.95
CA PRO A 73 6.94 21.73 4.57
C PRO A 73 7.23 21.58 6.06
N GLN A 74 6.39 20.85 6.79
CA GLN A 74 6.55 20.58 8.22
C GLN A 74 7.73 19.66 8.51
N LEU A 75 7.86 18.57 7.71
CA LEU A 75 8.92 17.59 7.90
C LEU A 75 10.26 18.05 7.28
N ALA A 76 10.22 18.82 6.21
CA ALA A 76 11.43 19.25 5.49
C ALA A 76 12.41 20.02 6.39
N LYS A 77 11.89 20.89 7.25
CA LYS A 77 12.72 21.63 8.21
C LYS A 77 13.45 20.72 9.21
N GLU A 78 12.76 19.72 9.70
CA GLU A 78 13.36 18.76 10.63
C GLU A 78 14.35 17.84 9.91
N ILE A 79 14.00 17.37 8.71
CA ILE A 79 14.87 16.53 7.89
C ILE A 79 16.19 17.21 7.59
N ILE A 80 16.18 18.47 7.15
CA ILE A 80 17.43 19.21 6.84
C ILE A 80 18.25 19.50 8.08
N THR A 81 17.60 19.63 9.24
CA THR A 81 18.28 19.81 10.53
C THR A 81 18.99 18.51 10.97
N LEU A 82 18.35 17.35 10.73
CA LEU A 82 18.88 16.03 11.09
C LEU A 82 19.96 15.53 10.14
N CYS A 83 19.86 15.93 8.88
CA CYS A 83 20.81 15.59 7.82
C CYS A 83 21.25 16.85 7.08
N PRO A 84 22.21 17.61 7.67
CA PRO A 84 22.70 18.84 7.07
C PRO A 84 23.48 18.64 5.76
N GLU A 85 23.72 17.41 5.36
CA GLU A 85 24.30 17.04 4.06
C GLU A 85 23.33 17.31 2.89
N ILE A 86 22.03 17.41 3.17
CA ILE A 86 21.01 17.74 2.16
C ILE A 86 21.10 19.23 1.85
N ASP A 87 21.18 19.58 0.57
CA ASP A 87 21.22 20.96 0.11
C ASP A 87 19.82 21.53 -0.18
N TYR A 88 18.92 20.70 -0.76
CA TYR A 88 17.58 21.11 -1.12
C TYR A 88 16.55 20.00 -0.84
N ILE A 89 15.39 20.38 -0.30
CA ILE A 89 14.23 19.50 -0.16
C ILE A 89 13.08 20.10 -0.96
N LEU A 90 12.54 19.31 -1.90
CA LEU A 90 11.36 19.67 -2.67
C LEU A 90 10.10 19.22 -1.96
N CYS A 91 9.28 20.19 -1.56
CA CYS A 91 7.91 19.96 -1.08
C CYS A 91 6.94 20.09 -2.26
N ASP A 92 7.13 19.27 -3.29
CA ASP A 92 6.47 19.40 -4.57
C ASP A 92 6.13 18.02 -5.16
N GLU A 93 4.92 17.89 -5.68
CA GLU A 93 4.47 16.72 -6.42
C GLU A 93 4.62 16.87 -7.93
N ASP A 94 4.97 18.09 -8.38
CA ASP A 94 5.13 18.43 -9.79
C ASP A 94 6.61 18.36 -10.21
N VAL A 95 6.85 17.62 -11.27
CA VAL A 95 8.20 17.45 -11.85
C VAL A 95 8.78 18.75 -12.43
N ASP A 96 7.94 19.74 -12.72
CA ASP A 96 8.41 21.02 -13.30
C ASP A 96 9.28 21.83 -12.34
N SER A 97 8.96 21.86 -11.06
CA SER A 97 9.80 22.56 -10.07
C SER A 97 11.16 21.89 -9.92
N TYR A 98 11.19 20.55 -9.90
CA TYR A 98 12.43 19.78 -9.92
C TYR A 98 13.29 20.11 -11.14
N LYS A 99 12.70 20.04 -12.34
CA LYS A 99 13.39 20.36 -13.60
C LYS A 99 13.99 21.76 -13.58
N LYS A 100 13.23 22.76 -13.12
CA LYS A 100 13.70 24.14 -13.02
C LYS A 100 14.84 24.29 -12.02
N LEU A 101 14.74 23.63 -10.85
CA LEU A 101 15.82 23.64 -9.86
C LEU A 101 17.12 23.09 -10.46
N VAL A 102 17.06 21.89 -11.04
CA VAL A 102 18.24 21.23 -11.63
C VAL A 102 18.87 22.09 -12.73
N LEU A 103 18.05 22.65 -13.64
CA LEU A 103 18.57 23.50 -14.73
C LEU A 103 19.24 24.77 -14.20
N ASN A 104 18.70 25.41 -13.16
CA ASN A 104 19.35 26.58 -12.56
C ASN A 104 20.67 26.22 -11.86
N LEU A 105 20.68 25.10 -11.10
CA LEU A 105 21.91 24.62 -10.44
C LEU A 105 23.04 24.28 -11.43
N LEU A 106 22.70 23.70 -12.58
CA LEU A 106 23.68 23.40 -13.63
C LEU A 106 24.25 24.66 -14.31
N GLN A 107 23.56 25.80 -14.18
CA GLN A 107 23.99 27.11 -14.72
C GLN A 107 24.58 28.03 -13.64
N ASP A 108 24.84 27.51 -12.45
CA ASP A 108 25.31 28.27 -11.27
C ASP A 108 24.38 29.43 -10.89
N ASN A 109 23.09 29.32 -11.22
CA ASN A 109 22.06 30.29 -10.89
C ASN A 109 21.34 29.92 -9.56
N THR A 110 20.91 30.94 -8.84
CA THR A 110 19.99 30.74 -7.70
C THR A 110 18.57 30.52 -8.21
N TYR A 111 17.84 29.60 -7.60
CA TYR A 111 16.42 29.33 -7.90
C TYR A 111 15.56 29.52 -6.65
N ASP A 112 14.85 30.63 -6.61
CA ASP A 112 13.92 30.92 -5.54
C ASP A 112 12.53 30.35 -5.85
N ASN A 113 12.08 29.42 -5.00
CA ASN A 113 10.80 28.72 -5.16
C ASN A 113 10.16 28.49 -3.77
N PRO A 114 8.88 28.84 -3.59
CA PRO A 114 8.20 28.68 -2.30
C PRO A 114 7.95 27.23 -1.88
N TYR A 115 8.26 26.25 -2.71
CA TYR A 115 8.10 24.82 -2.48
C TYR A 115 9.43 24.13 -2.12
N ILE A 116 10.49 24.88 -1.94
CA ILE A 116 11.84 24.35 -1.66
C ILE A 116 12.27 24.78 -0.27
N THR A 117 12.71 23.80 0.53
CA THR A 117 13.48 24.03 1.76
C THR A 117 14.97 23.90 1.47
N SER A 118 15.76 24.82 1.98
CA SER A 118 17.22 24.77 2.01
C SER A 118 17.70 25.11 3.42
N ARG A 119 19.01 25.12 3.67
CA ARG A 119 19.56 25.54 4.97
C ARG A 119 19.19 27.00 5.33
N GLU A 120 18.97 27.82 4.33
CA GLU A 120 18.71 29.26 4.49
C GLU A 120 17.22 29.61 4.44
N LYS A 121 16.40 28.70 3.90
CA LYS A 121 15.00 29.00 3.61
C LYS A 121 14.09 27.79 3.81
N ASP A 122 12.99 27.99 4.49
CA ASP A 122 11.93 26.98 4.63
C ASP A 122 10.90 27.11 3.49
N ALA A 123 10.41 25.95 3.01
CA ALA A 123 9.27 25.94 2.09
C ALA A 123 8.03 26.52 2.76
N LEU A 124 7.35 27.41 2.07
CA LEU A 124 6.15 28.08 2.59
C LEU A 124 4.89 27.20 2.46
N LYS A 125 4.87 26.33 1.44
CA LYS A 125 3.73 25.48 1.11
C LYS A 125 4.18 24.30 0.24
N MET A 126 3.31 23.31 0.15
CA MET A 126 3.46 22.20 -0.79
C MET A 126 2.82 22.54 -2.13
N ASN A 127 3.52 22.31 -3.23
CA ASN A 127 2.91 22.32 -4.55
C ASN A 127 2.17 20.99 -4.79
N LYS A 128 0.94 21.10 -5.27
CA LYS A 128 0.12 19.93 -5.60
C LYS A 128 -0.04 19.82 -7.09
N ILE A 129 0.19 18.65 -7.61
CA ILE A 129 -0.14 18.34 -8.98
C ILE A 129 -1.65 18.51 -9.20
N LYS A 130 -2.04 19.05 -10.35
CA LYS A 130 -3.45 19.28 -10.69
C LYS A 130 -3.96 18.29 -11.73
N GLU A 131 -3.10 17.83 -12.58
CA GLU A 131 -3.39 16.91 -13.68
C GLU A 131 -2.29 15.86 -13.79
N LEU A 132 -2.68 14.59 -13.96
CA LEU A 132 -1.71 13.49 -14.11
C LEU A 132 -1.35 13.20 -15.56
N ASP A 133 -2.11 13.72 -16.52
CA ASP A 133 -1.91 13.43 -17.94
C ASP A 133 -0.63 14.04 -18.52
N HIS A 134 -0.13 15.12 -17.93
CA HIS A 134 1.14 15.73 -18.37
C HIS A 134 2.38 14.97 -17.88
N LEU A 135 2.21 14.04 -16.94
CA LEU A 135 3.32 13.20 -16.52
C LEU A 135 3.78 12.30 -17.68
N PRO A 136 5.08 12.18 -17.92
CA PRO A 136 5.58 11.26 -18.93
C PRO A 136 5.23 9.82 -18.61
N CYS A 137 5.20 8.96 -19.63
CA CYS A 137 5.22 7.52 -19.39
C CYS A 137 6.54 7.17 -18.68
N PRO A 138 6.50 6.36 -17.60
CA PRO A 138 7.73 6.03 -16.87
C PRO A 138 8.68 5.19 -17.75
N ASP A 139 9.97 5.47 -17.62
CA ASP A 139 11.05 4.71 -18.25
C ASP A 139 11.61 3.68 -17.26
N PHE A 140 11.62 2.41 -17.65
CA PHE A 140 12.14 1.30 -16.87
C PHE A 140 13.36 0.63 -17.52
N SER A 141 14.01 1.29 -18.46
CA SER A 141 15.15 0.73 -19.21
C SER A 141 16.26 0.23 -18.29
N ASP A 142 16.65 1.02 -17.29
CA ASP A 142 17.69 0.63 -16.33
C ASP A 142 17.29 -0.61 -15.51
N TYR A 143 16.03 -0.67 -15.05
CA TYR A 143 15.51 -1.82 -14.33
C TYR A 143 15.52 -3.08 -15.20
N VAL A 144 15.09 -2.98 -16.45
CA VAL A 144 15.07 -4.12 -17.39
C VAL A 144 16.49 -4.59 -17.69
N ASN A 145 17.42 -3.67 -17.92
CA ASN A 145 18.83 -3.99 -18.15
C ASN A 145 19.45 -4.72 -16.95
N GLU A 146 19.12 -4.30 -15.72
CA GLU A 146 19.63 -4.94 -14.51
C GLU A 146 19.02 -6.35 -14.33
N ILE A 147 17.74 -6.56 -14.63
CA ILE A 147 17.11 -7.89 -14.64
C ILE A 147 17.83 -8.82 -15.62
N GLU A 148 18.19 -8.33 -16.83
CA GLU A 148 18.96 -9.09 -17.83
C GLU A 148 20.38 -9.39 -17.36
N ASN A 149 21.08 -8.41 -16.80
CA ASN A 149 22.43 -8.58 -16.27
C ASN A 149 22.47 -9.64 -15.15
N LEU A 150 21.45 -9.66 -14.30
CA LEU A 150 21.29 -10.64 -13.23
C LEU A 150 20.75 -11.99 -13.71
N ARG A 151 20.46 -12.14 -14.99
CA ARG A 151 19.88 -13.35 -15.62
C ARG A 151 18.59 -13.81 -14.95
N LEU A 152 17.79 -12.86 -14.47
CA LEU A 152 16.46 -13.14 -13.93
C LEU A 152 15.46 -13.32 -15.07
N LYS A 153 14.35 -14.04 -14.77
CA LYS A 153 13.32 -14.30 -15.78
C LYS A 153 12.51 -13.03 -16.05
N LYS A 154 12.47 -12.57 -17.29
CA LYS A 154 11.66 -11.42 -17.72
C LYS A 154 10.16 -11.61 -17.47
N GLU A 155 9.68 -12.84 -17.58
CA GLU A 155 8.26 -13.17 -17.33
C GLU A 155 7.82 -12.90 -15.89
N ALA A 156 8.77 -12.78 -14.96
CA ALA A 156 8.50 -12.44 -13.56
C ALA A 156 8.57 -10.93 -13.29
N MET A 157 8.88 -10.09 -14.28
CA MET A 157 8.94 -8.66 -14.10
C MET A 157 7.55 -8.08 -13.80
N ILE A 158 7.50 -7.25 -12.76
CA ILE A 158 6.31 -6.50 -12.38
C ILE A 158 6.68 -5.03 -12.45
N ILE A 159 6.02 -4.27 -13.31
CA ILE A 159 6.24 -2.84 -13.46
C ILE A 159 5.16 -2.07 -12.70
N PRO A 160 5.55 -1.12 -11.84
CA PRO A 160 4.60 -0.23 -11.20
C PRO A 160 4.07 0.81 -12.19
N TYR A 161 2.78 1.12 -12.13
CA TYR A 161 2.17 2.18 -12.92
C TYR A 161 1.07 2.88 -12.11
N GLU A 162 1.04 4.21 -12.14
CA GLU A 162 0.05 5.03 -11.48
C GLU A 162 -1.04 5.45 -12.45
N ILE A 163 -2.30 5.05 -12.17
CA ILE A 163 -3.50 5.54 -12.87
C ILE A 163 -4.06 6.75 -12.12
N SER A 164 -4.12 6.64 -10.79
CA SER A 164 -4.73 7.66 -9.94
C SER A 164 -3.87 7.99 -8.73
N ARG A 165 -4.06 9.19 -8.19
CA ARG A 165 -3.41 9.66 -6.97
C ARG A 165 -4.44 10.14 -5.98
N GLY A 166 -4.28 9.76 -4.72
CA GLY A 166 -5.26 10.03 -3.66
C GLY A 166 -6.30 8.93 -3.51
N CYS A 167 -7.35 9.21 -2.77
CA CYS A 167 -8.43 8.27 -2.51
C CYS A 167 -9.79 8.99 -2.58
N TRP A 168 -10.63 8.56 -3.52
CA TRP A 168 -11.96 9.18 -3.70
C TRP A 168 -12.89 9.02 -2.49
N TRP A 169 -12.65 8.00 -1.65
CA TRP A 169 -13.36 7.89 -0.37
C TRP A 169 -12.81 8.87 0.67
N GLY A 170 -11.48 9.02 0.70
CA GLY A 170 -10.80 9.98 1.55
C GLY A 170 -11.21 11.42 1.28
N GLU A 171 -11.50 11.75 0.02
CA GLU A 171 -12.00 13.06 -0.39
C GLU A 171 -13.38 13.38 0.23
N LYS A 172 -14.26 12.37 0.37
CA LYS A 172 -15.63 12.55 0.82
C LYS A 172 -15.84 12.31 2.31
N LYS A 173 -15.32 11.20 2.84
CA LYS A 173 -15.63 10.72 4.20
C LYS A 173 -14.41 10.33 5.03
N SER A 174 -13.36 9.79 4.40
CA SER A 174 -12.16 9.17 4.95
C SER A 174 -12.40 8.08 6.01
N CYS A 175 -11.55 7.05 6.01
CA CYS A 175 -11.51 6.08 7.08
C CYS A 175 -10.90 6.71 8.33
N ALA A 176 -11.40 6.36 9.52
CA ALA A 176 -11.04 7.04 10.77
C ALA A 176 -9.54 6.96 11.13
N MET A 177 -8.87 5.86 10.79
CA MET A 177 -7.43 5.65 11.03
C MET A 177 -6.54 6.19 9.92
N CYS A 178 -7.10 6.47 8.73
CA CYS A 178 -6.33 6.87 7.56
C CYS A 178 -6.20 8.40 7.53
N GLY A 179 -5.00 8.89 7.78
CA GLY A 179 -4.64 10.30 7.61
C GLY A 179 -4.00 10.54 6.26
N TYR A 180 -4.34 9.71 5.24
CA TYR A 180 -3.62 9.68 3.98
C TYR A 180 -3.07 11.05 3.64
N PHE A 181 -1.90 11.22 4.19
CA PHE A 181 -1.01 12.36 4.11
C PHE A 181 -1.76 13.69 3.97
N GLY A 182 -2.56 14.11 4.91
CA GLY A 182 -3.27 15.39 5.04
C GLY A 182 -3.25 16.39 3.87
N TYR A 183 -2.33 16.14 2.96
CA TYR A 183 -1.94 16.93 1.78
C TYR A 183 -2.74 16.58 0.55
N GLN A 184 -3.17 15.32 0.37
CA GLN A 184 -3.88 14.86 -0.84
C GLN A 184 -5.32 14.48 -0.54
N LYS A 185 -6.12 15.45 -0.17
CA LYS A 185 -7.58 15.25 -0.11
C LYS A 185 -8.24 15.14 -1.49
N CYS A 186 -7.51 15.43 -2.56
CA CYS A 186 -8.03 15.40 -3.92
C CYS A 186 -7.74 14.05 -4.58
N PHE A 187 -8.75 13.48 -5.20
CA PHE A 187 -8.59 12.29 -6.03
C PHE A 187 -8.36 12.73 -7.47
N LEU A 188 -7.18 12.49 -7.98
CA LEU A 188 -6.77 12.77 -9.36
C LEU A 188 -6.65 11.46 -10.12
N ILE A 189 -6.99 11.48 -11.42
CA ILE A 189 -6.95 10.32 -12.28
C ILE A 189 -6.51 10.71 -13.68
N LYS A 190 -5.65 9.89 -14.30
CA LYS A 190 -5.25 10.04 -15.69
C LYS A 190 -6.43 9.77 -16.61
N SER A 191 -6.46 10.42 -17.78
CA SER A 191 -7.46 10.11 -18.78
C SER A 191 -7.35 8.65 -19.27
N PRO A 192 -8.46 8.01 -19.65
CA PRO A 192 -8.43 6.66 -20.23
C PRO A 192 -7.48 6.54 -21.42
N LYS A 193 -7.46 7.56 -22.28
CA LYS A 193 -6.57 7.62 -23.44
C LYS A 193 -5.10 7.58 -23.03
N LYS A 194 -4.71 8.33 -22.00
CA LYS A 194 -3.34 8.36 -21.50
C LYS A 194 -2.95 6.98 -20.95
N VAL A 195 -3.80 6.38 -20.11
CA VAL A 195 -3.53 5.06 -19.51
C VAL A 195 -3.35 3.99 -20.57
N ILE A 196 -4.28 3.90 -21.53
CA ILE A 196 -4.21 2.89 -22.61
C ILE A 196 -2.95 3.10 -23.45
N SER A 197 -2.63 4.36 -23.81
CA SER A 197 -1.41 4.68 -24.58
C SER A 197 -0.14 4.30 -23.83
N ASP A 198 -0.03 4.65 -22.56
CA ASP A 198 1.14 4.34 -21.73
C ASP A 198 1.32 2.82 -21.56
N LEU A 199 0.25 2.09 -21.25
CA LEU A 199 0.31 0.64 -21.09
C LEU A 199 0.68 -0.08 -22.37
N LYS A 200 0.18 0.38 -23.53
CA LYS A 200 0.61 -0.12 -24.86
C LYS A 200 2.10 0.08 -25.05
N MET A 201 2.59 1.29 -24.80
CA MET A 201 4.01 1.62 -24.94
C MET A 201 4.89 0.79 -24.00
N LEU A 202 4.51 0.64 -22.72
CA LEU A 202 5.25 -0.18 -21.75
C LEU A 202 5.30 -1.65 -22.17
N LYS A 203 4.18 -2.18 -22.68
CA LYS A 203 4.13 -3.56 -23.19
C LYS A 203 5.01 -3.76 -24.39
N GLU A 204 4.99 -2.84 -25.35
CA GLU A 204 5.81 -2.90 -26.58
C GLU A 204 7.31 -2.78 -26.27
N LEU A 205 7.70 -1.84 -25.41
CA LEU A 205 9.10 -1.59 -25.09
C LEU A 205 9.72 -2.73 -24.25
N TYR A 206 9.00 -3.21 -23.25
CA TYR A 206 9.57 -4.11 -22.24
C TYR A 206 9.04 -5.55 -22.31
N GLN A 207 8.05 -5.82 -23.17
CA GLN A 207 7.42 -7.14 -23.34
C GLN A 207 6.88 -7.73 -22.03
N ILE A 208 6.34 -6.87 -21.19
CA ILE A 208 5.83 -7.21 -19.85
C ILE A 208 4.41 -7.77 -19.92
N ASN A 209 4.11 -8.69 -18.98
CA ASN A 209 2.78 -9.27 -18.82
C ASN A 209 2.11 -8.91 -17.49
N TYR A 210 2.85 -8.25 -16.56
CA TYR A 210 2.36 -7.93 -15.22
C TYR A 210 2.58 -6.47 -14.89
N ILE A 211 1.51 -5.79 -14.51
CA ILE A 211 1.51 -4.41 -13.99
C ILE A 211 1.01 -4.43 -12.55
N ARG A 212 1.70 -3.68 -11.69
CA ARG A 212 1.19 -3.34 -10.37
C ARG A 212 0.72 -1.90 -10.40
N PHE A 213 -0.60 -1.67 -10.34
CA PHE A 213 -1.10 -0.33 -10.11
C PHE A 213 -0.72 0.12 -8.69
N THR A 214 -0.17 1.32 -8.60
CA THR A 214 0.30 1.91 -7.34
C THR A 214 -0.75 2.78 -6.66
N ASP A 215 -1.95 2.76 -7.22
CA ASP A 215 -3.10 3.51 -6.73
C ASP A 215 -3.54 2.98 -5.36
N LEU A 216 -3.98 3.86 -4.48
CA LEU A 216 -4.50 3.51 -3.15
C LEU A 216 -5.90 2.91 -3.18
N VAL A 217 -6.55 3.01 -4.32
CA VAL A 217 -7.91 2.56 -4.53
C VAL A 217 -8.20 2.50 -6.03
N GLU A 218 -9.01 1.53 -6.44
CA GLU A 218 -9.52 1.47 -7.81
C GLU A 218 -10.28 2.73 -8.18
N PRO A 219 -10.24 3.16 -9.45
CA PRO A 219 -11.12 4.21 -9.95
C PRO A 219 -12.58 3.82 -9.86
N ARG A 220 -13.46 4.82 -9.91
CA ARG A 220 -14.90 4.58 -9.93
C ARG A 220 -15.35 3.85 -11.20
N ARG A 221 -16.50 3.18 -11.12
CA ARG A 221 -17.09 2.38 -12.19
C ARG A 221 -17.13 3.11 -13.54
N GLU A 222 -17.56 4.36 -13.54
CA GLU A 222 -17.71 5.15 -14.79
C GLU A 222 -16.35 5.35 -15.50
N TYR A 223 -15.27 5.25 -14.78
CA TYR A 223 -13.92 5.27 -15.35
C TYR A 223 -13.52 3.89 -15.86
N LEU A 224 -13.79 2.84 -15.07
CA LEU A 224 -13.49 1.45 -15.47
C LEU A 224 -14.15 1.10 -16.81
N GLU A 225 -15.37 1.59 -17.05
CA GLU A 225 -16.08 1.40 -18.32
C GLU A 225 -15.37 2.02 -19.52
N LYS A 226 -14.60 3.10 -19.30
CA LYS A 226 -13.87 3.82 -20.36
C LYS A 226 -12.47 3.24 -20.64
N VAL A 227 -11.98 2.35 -19.80
CA VAL A 227 -10.67 1.71 -19.97
C VAL A 227 -10.78 0.23 -20.33
N ASP A 228 -11.94 -0.23 -20.76
CA ASP A 228 -12.17 -1.63 -21.16
C ASP A 228 -11.20 -2.11 -22.26
N ASP A 229 -10.68 -1.20 -23.11
CA ASP A 229 -9.66 -1.48 -24.12
C ASP A 229 -8.35 -2.04 -23.54
N ILE A 230 -8.11 -1.87 -22.23
CA ILE A 230 -7.00 -2.54 -21.53
C ILE A 230 -7.09 -4.05 -21.67
N THR A 231 -8.28 -4.61 -21.78
CA THR A 231 -8.52 -6.06 -22.00
C THR A 231 -7.77 -6.58 -23.23
N GLU A 232 -7.69 -5.79 -24.30
CA GLU A 232 -7.00 -6.15 -25.55
C GLU A 232 -5.50 -6.28 -25.37
N LEU A 233 -4.94 -5.67 -24.33
CA LEU A 233 -3.52 -5.80 -24.03
C LEU A 233 -3.14 -7.18 -23.50
N GLY A 234 -4.09 -7.98 -23.00
CA GLY A 234 -3.84 -9.33 -22.46
C GLY A 234 -2.83 -9.33 -21.31
N MET A 235 -2.78 -8.27 -20.52
CA MET A 235 -1.90 -8.13 -19.37
C MET A 235 -2.60 -8.54 -18.09
N ASN A 236 -1.82 -8.89 -17.08
CA ASN A 236 -2.32 -9.18 -15.73
C ASN A 236 -2.03 -8.02 -14.79
N PHE A 237 -2.96 -7.73 -13.90
CA PHE A 237 -2.87 -6.58 -13.00
C PHE A 237 -2.99 -6.99 -11.53
N PHE A 238 -2.22 -6.27 -10.70
CA PHE A 238 -2.50 -6.11 -9.28
C PHE A 238 -3.11 -4.74 -9.06
N TRP A 239 -4.17 -4.66 -8.23
CA TRP A 239 -4.77 -3.40 -7.81
C TRP A 239 -5.22 -3.45 -6.36
N GLU A 240 -5.14 -2.33 -5.66
CA GLU A 240 -5.77 -2.18 -4.34
C GLU A 240 -7.23 -1.79 -4.53
N LEU A 241 -8.13 -2.51 -3.88
CA LEU A 241 -9.58 -2.32 -4.04
C LEU A 241 -10.26 -1.99 -2.72
N ARG A 242 -11.35 -1.25 -2.83
CA ARG A 242 -12.29 -1.06 -1.73
C ARG A 242 -13.40 -2.13 -1.78
N PRO A 243 -14.04 -2.41 -0.61
CA PRO A 243 -15.09 -3.43 -0.55
C PRO A 243 -16.45 -2.96 -1.11
N ASN A 244 -16.52 -1.82 -1.79
CA ASN A 244 -17.74 -1.23 -2.33
C ASN A 244 -17.92 -1.49 -3.83
N ILE A 245 -17.47 -2.63 -4.31
CA ILE A 245 -17.64 -3.10 -5.69
C ILE A 245 -18.66 -4.25 -5.72
N ASN A 246 -19.43 -4.34 -6.79
CA ASN A 246 -20.43 -5.37 -6.99
C ASN A 246 -19.92 -6.48 -7.93
N GLU A 247 -20.76 -7.49 -8.21
CA GLU A 247 -20.37 -8.60 -9.06
C GLU A 247 -20.01 -8.19 -10.48
N GLU A 248 -20.73 -7.22 -11.05
CA GLU A 248 -20.47 -6.70 -12.39
C GLU A 248 -19.10 -6.02 -12.48
N ASP A 249 -18.72 -5.28 -11.42
CA ASP A 249 -17.39 -4.67 -11.31
C ASP A 249 -16.29 -5.73 -11.18
N VAL A 250 -16.52 -6.79 -10.38
CA VAL A 250 -15.59 -7.91 -10.24
C VAL A 250 -15.39 -8.65 -11.56
N ALA A 251 -16.50 -8.94 -12.27
CA ALA A 251 -16.45 -9.58 -13.58
C ALA A 251 -15.66 -8.73 -14.60
N ARG A 252 -15.90 -7.41 -14.63
CA ARG A 252 -15.19 -6.45 -15.49
C ARG A 252 -13.70 -6.42 -15.15
N LEU A 253 -13.34 -6.22 -13.90
CA LEU A 253 -11.95 -6.19 -13.44
C LEU A 253 -11.22 -7.50 -13.78
N ARG A 254 -11.90 -8.65 -13.61
CA ARG A 254 -11.33 -9.95 -13.99
C ARG A 254 -11.10 -10.06 -15.49
N LYS A 255 -12.04 -9.61 -16.30
CA LYS A 255 -11.93 -9.57 -17.76
C LYS A 255 -10.79 -8.66 -18.21
N MET A 256 -10.59 -7.52 -17.57
CA MET A 256 -9.49 -6.59 -17.82
C MET A 256 -8.13 -7.18 -17.50
N GLY A 257 -8.04 -8.21 -16.64
CA GLY A 257 -6.79 -8.88 -16.27
C GLY A 257 -6.43 -8.83 -14.79
N LEU A 258 -7.35 -8.38 -13.91
CA LEU A 258 -7.12 -8.44 -12.46
C LEU A 258 -7.00 -9.90 -12.02
N PHE A 259 -5.83 -10.28 -11.49
CA PHE A 259 -5.59 -11.62 -10.99
C PHE A 259 -5.26 -11.66 -9.50
N TYR A 260 -4.80 -10.54 -8.95
CA TYR A 260 -4.41 -10.40 -7.57
C TYR A 260 -4.77 -9.00 -7.05
N SER A 261 -5.28 -8.91 -5.83
CA SER A 261 -5.67 -7.66 -5.21
C SER A 261 -5.38 -7.63 -3.72
N GLN A 262 -5.14 -6.44 -3.18
CA GLN A 262 -5.27 -6.17 -1.76
C GLN A 262 -6.60 -5.47 -1.53
N ILE A 263 -7.42 -6.04 -0.62
CA ILE A 263 -8.75 -5.49 -0.33
C ILE A 263 -8.75 -4.87 1.07
N GLY A 264 -9.22 -3.65 1.14
CA GLY A 264 -9.40 -2.97 2.41
C GLY A 264 -10.68 -3.37 3.13
N PHE A 265 -10.83 -4.62 3.57
CA PHE A 265 -11.96 -5.08 4.37
C PHE A 265 -11.92 -4.58 5.81
N GLU A 266 -10.78 -4.68 6.45
CA GLU A 266 -10.40 -4.26 7.80
C GLU A 266 -11.11 -5.02 8.94
N SER A 267 -12.38 -5.45 8.78
CA SER A 267 -13.17 -6.17 9.77
C SER A 267 -14.31 -6.99 9.15
N LEU A 268 -14.85 -7.91 9.95
CA LEU A 268 -16.11 -8.63 9.71
C LEU A 268 -17.17 -8.30 10.77
N SER A 269 -17.01 -7.21 11.52
CA SER A 269 -18.01 -6.62 12.40
C SER A 269 -18.56 -5.35 11.77
N SER A 270 -19.89 -5.29 11.53
CA SER A 270 -20.51 -4.10 10.95
C SER A 270 -20.36 -2.85 11.85
N ASP A 271 -20.44 -3.04 13.16
CA ASP A 271 -20.28 -1.94 14.13
C ASP A 271 -18.85 -1.38 14.11
N GLU A 272 -17.84 -2.26 14.02
CA GLU A 272 -16.44 -1.83 13.87
C GLU A 272 -16.21 -1.10 12.54
N LEU A 273 -16.79 -1.61 11.45
CA LEU A 273 -16.74 -0.98 10.13
C LEU A 273 -17.41 0.40 10.10
N GLU A 274 -18.49 0.58 10.85
CA GLU A 274 -19.14 1.87 11.04
C GLU A 274 -18.26 2.82 11.84
N TYR A 275 -17.68 2.36 12.97
CA TYR A 275 -16.77 3.15 13.80
C TYR A 275 -15.57 3.69 13.00
N ILE A 276 -14.95 2.83 12.17
CA ILE A 276 -13.81 3.24 11.32
C ILE A 276 -14.23 3.97 10.04
N HIS A 277 -15.50 4.21 9.82
CA HIS A 277 -16.06 4.88 8.63
C HIS A 277 -15.67 4.18 7.31
N LYS A 278 -15.65 2.87 7.31
CA LYS A 278 -15.24 2.10 6.12
C LYS A 278 -16.25 2.19 4.98
N GLY A 279 -17.53 2.38 5.31
CA GLY A 279 -18.62 2.53 4.33
C GLY A 279 -19.06 1.22 3.69
N THR A 280 -18.87 0.10 4.38
CA THR A 280 -19.32 -1.26 4.04
C THR A 280 -19.87 -1.94 5.29
N THR A 281 -20.39 -3.14 5.13
CA THR A 281 -20.89 -4.00 6.22
C THR A 281 -20.20 -5.36 6.21
N ALA A 282 -20.31 -6.11 7.30
CA ALA A 282 -19.75 -7.46 7.40
C ALA A 282 -20.28 -8.39 6.28
N ILE A 283 -21.58 -8.33 6.01
CA ILE A 283 -22.20 -9.17 4.96
C ILE A 283 -21.68 -8.82 3.56
N ASN A 284 -21.50 -7.53 3.26
CA ASN A 284 -20.94 -7.11 1.97
C ASN A 284 -19.48 -7.56 1.83
N ASN A 285 -18.70 -7.51 2.90
CA ASN A 285 -17.31 -7.98 2.89
C ASN A 285 -17.25 -9.50 2.63
N ILE A 286 -18.10 -10.29 3.30
CA ILE A 286 -18.18 -11.74 3.08
C ILE A 286 -18.65 -12.06 1.65
N TYR A 287 -19.68 -11.37 1.17
CA TYR A 287 -20.17 -11.54 -0.20
C TYR A 287 -19.07 -11.26 -1.24
N LEU A 288 -18.33 -10.17 -1.06
CA LEU A 288 -17.21 -9.84 -1.95
C LEU A 288 -16.07 -10.88 -1.87
N LEU A 289 -15.77 -11.43 -0.68
CA LEU A 289 -14.83 -12.55 -0.54
C LEU A 289 -15.24 -13.76 -1.40
N ILE A 290 -16.53 -14.10 -1.39
CA ILE A 290 -17.09 -15.20 -2.19
C ILE A 290 -16.95 -14.88 -3.69
N LEU A 291 -17.32 -13.68 -4.13
CA LEU A 291 -17.21 -13.26 -5.53
C LEU A 291 -15.77 -13.34 -6.03
N LEU A 292 -14.84 -12.75 -5.31
CA LEU A 292 -13.43 -12.72 -5.72
C LEU A 292 -12.85 -14.13 -5.84
N MET A 293 -13.21 -15.04 -4.95
CA MET A 293 -12.83 -16.43 -5.04
C MET A 293 -13.47 -17.12 -6.26
N SER A 294 -14.76 -16.89 -6.52
CA SER A 294 -15.49 -17.46 -7.65
C SER A 294 -14.89 -17.01 -8.99
N TYR A 295 -14.49 -15.74 -9.09
CA TYR A 295 -13.81 -15.18 -10.26
C TYR A 295 -12.31 -15.49 -10.31
N LYS A 296 -11.78 -16.32 -9.40
CA LYS A 296 -10.37 -16.73 -9.32
C LYS A 296 -9.41 -15.54 -9.21
N ILE A 297 -9.80 -14.50 -8.51
CA ILE A 297 -8.95 -13.36 -8.15
C ILE A 297 -8.35 -13.67 -6.78
N ARG A 298 -7.03 -13.82 -6.74
CA ARG A 298 -6.31 -13.97 -5.47
C ARG A 298 -6.36 -12.65 -4.70
N ILE A 299 -6.51 -12.75 -3.38
CA ILE A 299 -6.54 -11.56 -2.53
C ILE A 299 -5.68 -11.71 -1.29
N ASP A 300 -5.17 -10.58 -0.81
CA ASP A 300 -4.70 -10.37 0.55
C ASP A 300 -5.56 -9.30 1.22
N TRP A 301 -5.79 -9.45 2.51
CA TRP A 301 -6.51 -8.45 3.30
C TRP A 301 -6.12 -8.50 4.77
N ASN A 302 -6.31 -7.38 5.48
CA ASN A 302 -6.02 -7.28 6.89
C ASN A 302 -7.31 -7.28 7.71
N TYR A 303 -7.29 -8.00 8.84
CA TYR A 303 -8.21 -7.78 9.94
C TYR A 303 -7.50 -6.88 10.95
N LEU A 304 -8.05 -5.70 11.21
CA LEU A 304 -7.47 -4.73 12.13
C LEU A 304 -8.02 -4.93 13.54
N TYR A 305 -7.22 -4.63 14.56
CA TYR A 305 -7.61 -4.61 15.95
C TYR A 305 -6.78 -3.59 16.73
N GLY A 306 -7.22 -3.24 17.92
CA GLY A 306 -6.45 -2.38 18.82
C GLY A 306 -6.74 -0.90 18.59
N PHE A 307 -7.97 -0.53 18.27
CA PHE A 307 -8.44 0.86 18.31
C PHE A 307 -8.61 1.33 19.76
N SER A 308 -8.56 2.65 20.01
CA SER A 308 -8.75 3.21 21.36
C SER A 308 -10.10 2.85 21.98
N ASP A 309 -11.14 2.85 21.17
CA ASP A 309 -12.53 2.61 21.58
C ASP A 309 -13.03 1.20 21.26
N ASP A 310 -12.11 0.24 21.16
CA ASP A 310 -12.45 -1.16 20.89
C ASP A 310 -13.49 -1.70 21.86
N LYS A 311 -14.49 -2.38 21.31
CA LYS A 311 -15.54 -3.06 22.05
C LYS A 311 -15.40 -4.58 21.91
N ARG A 312 -15.59 -5.29 23.02
CA ARG A 312 -15.51 -6.76 23.07
C ARG A 312 -16.48 -7.42 22.10
N GLU A 313 -17.67 -6.86 22.01
CA GLU A 313 -18.78 -7.38 21.21
C GLU A 313 -18.45 -7.42 19.71
N TRP A 314 -17.63 -6.49 19.23
CA TRP A 314 -17.19 -6.48 17.83
C TRP A 314 -16.44 -7.76 17.47
N TYR A 315 -15.56 -8.20 18.35
CA TYR A 315 -14.74 -9.40 18.15
C TYR A 315 -15.50 -10.69 18.42
N GLU A 316 -16.32 -10.71 19.48
CA GLU A 316 -17.10 -11.90 19.83
C GLU A 316 -18.07 -12.28 18.71
N SER A 317 -18.75 -11.32 18.10
CA SER A 317 -19.64 -11.57 16.94
C SER A 317 -18.91 -12.21 15.76
N VAL A 318 -17.63 -11.87 15.57
CA VAL A 318 -16.81 -12.41 14.48
C VAL A 318 -16.29 -13.81 14.79
N LEU A 319 -15.97 -14.11 16.07
CA LEU A 319 -15.49 -15.44 16.47
C LEU A 319 -16.48 -16.56 16.12
N ASP A 320 -17.79 -16.26 16.14
CA ASP A 320 -18.85 -17.23 15.86
C ASP A 320 -18.99 -17.51 14.36
N ILE A 321 -18.68 -16.54 13.49
CA ILE A 321 -18.81 -16.72 12.04
C ILE A 321 -17.54 -17.24 11.36
N ILE A 322 -16.36 -17.03 11.92
CA ILE A 322 -15.09 -17.49 11.32
C ILE A 322 -15.09 -18.97 10.92
N PRO A 323 -15.65 -19.93 11.71
CA PRO A 323 -15.65 -21.35 11.32
C PRO A 323 -16.37 -21.63 9.99
N TYR A 324 -17.32 -20.80 9.60
CA TYR A 324 -18.06 -20.93 8.34
C TYR A 324 -17.29 -20.35 7.14
N LEU A 325 -16.20 -19.61 7.38
CA LEU A 325 -15.41 -18.91 6.35
C LEU A 325 -14.11 -19.63 5.98
N TYR A 326 -13.79 -20.79 6.54
CA TYR A 326 -12.52 -21.50 6.38
C TYR A 326 -12.16 -21.83 4.93
N HIS A 327 -13.12 -21.82 4.03
CA HIS A 327 -12.94 -22.03 2.59
C HIS A 327 -12.61 -20.74 1.83
N LEU A 328 -12.75 -19.57 2.44
CA LEU A 328 -12.43 -18.26 1.84
C LEU A 328 -11.03 -17.80 2.19
N PHE A 329 -10.50 -16.82 1.49
CA PHE A 329 -9.18 -16.23 1.75
C PHE A 329 -9.08 -15.67 3.17
N PRO A 330 -8.16 -16.18 4.02
CA PRO A 330 -8.01 -15.73 5.40
C PRO A 330 -7.28 -14.38 5.47
N PRO A 331 -7.55 -13.57 6.53
CA PRO A 331 -6.86 -12.31 6.75
C PRO A 331 -5.48 -12.46 7.36
N ALA A 332 -4.68 -11.38 7.24
CA ALA A 332 -3.60 -11.12 8.16
C ALA A 332 -4.14 -10.30 9.35
N LEU A 333 -3.96 -10.81 10.59
CA LEU A 333 -4.32 -10.05 11.78
C LEU A 333 -3.27 -8.98 12.06
N ARG A 334 -3.68 -7.72 12.14
CA ARG A 334 -2.78 -6.57 12.33
C ARG A 334 -3.32 -5.64 13.39
N GLN A 335 -2.44 -5.20 14.30
CA GLN A 335 -2.78 -4.03 15.11
C GLN A 335 -2.88 -2.81 14.20
N VAL A 336 -3.90 -1.98 14.41
CA VAL A 336 -4.14 -0.81 13.58
C VAL A 336 -2.95 0.16 13.62
N TRP A 337 -2.60 0.68 12.46
CA TRP A 337 -1.74 1.84 12.35
C TRP A 337 -2.61 3.07 12.14
N ILE A 338 -2.41 4.05 12.99
CA ILE A 338 -3.10 5.33 12.98
C ILE A 338 -2.16 6.34 12.33
N ASN A 339 -2.55 6.85 11.19
CA ASN A 339 -1.75 7.84 10.50
C ASN A 339 -1.89 9.19 11.20
N ARG A 340 -0.80 9.96 11.23
CA ARG A 340 -0.85 11.38 11.57
C ARG A 340 -1.93 12.09 10.73
N GLU A 341 -2.61 13.05 11.30
CA GLU A 341 -3.72 13.78 10.69
C GLU A 341 -4.98 12.95 10.40
N SER A 342 -5.02 11.67 10.75
CA SER A 342 -6.26 10.91 10.73
C SER A 342 -7.24 11.44 11.80
N ARG A 343 -8.52 11.11 11.64
CA ARG A 343 -9.54 11.48 12.61
C ARG A 343 -9.25 10.92 14.00
N ILE A 344 -8.80 9.67 14.09
CA ILE A 344 -8.43 9.06 15.38
C ILE A 344 -7.25 9.82 15.99
N PHE A 345 -6.21 10.12 15.19
CA PHE A 345 -5.04 10.86 15.67
C PHE A 345 -5.43 12.23 16.24
N ASN A 346 -6.27 12.97 15.52
CA ASN A 346 -6.68 14.33 15.93
C ASN A 346 -7.61 14.34 17.16
N ASN A 347 -8.32 13.24 17.42
CA ASN A 347 -9.23 13.10 18.55
C ASN A 347 -8.59 12.40 19.77
N SER A 348 -7.41 11.79 19.62
CA SER A 348 -6.72 11.10 20.70
C SER A 348 -5.85 12.05 21.50
N GLU A 349 -5.76 11.83 22.81
CA GLU A 349 -4.75 12.50 23.62
C GLU A 349 -3.35 11.97 23.25
N LYS A 350 -2.34 12.86 23.20
CA LYS A 350 -0.95 12.49 22.83
C LYS A 350 -0.39 11.30 23.61
N ASN A 351 -0.85 11.09 24.85
CA ASN A 351 -0.40 10.01 25.73
C ASN A 351 -1.03 8.63 25.42
N GLU A 352 -2.05 8.58 24.58
CA GLU A 352 -2.76 7.33 24.21
C GLU A 352 -2.14 6.65 23.01
N LEU A 353 -1.39 7.39 22.21
CA LEU A 353 -0.75 6.91 21.00
C LEU A 353 0.74 6.66 21.22
N ASN A 354 1.23 5.53 20.70
CA ASN A 354 2.65 5.21 20.66
C ASN A 354 3.13 5.33 19.23
N PRO A 355 4.23 6.07 18.96
CA PRO A 355 4.81 6.10 17.63
C PRO A 355 5.30 4.71 17.22
N VAL A 356 5.11 4.38 15.92
CA VAL A 356 5.53 3.12 15.33
C VAL A 356 6.88 3.32 14.67
N GLY A 357 7.93 2.74 15.23
CA GLY A 357 9.26 2.77 14.60
C GLY A 357 10.29 3.67 15.27
N SER A 358 9.89 4.73 15.95
CA SER A 358 10.82 5.71 16.54
C SER A 358 11.81 5.12 17.53
N LYS A 359 11.46 4.04 18.23
CA LYS A 359 12.34 3.39 19.22
C LYS A 359 13.40 2.45 18.64
N VAL A 360 13.30 2.12 17.35
CA VAL A 360 14.21 1.15 16.73
C VAL A 360 15.37 1.84 16.01
N PHE A 361 15.20 3.12 15.62
CA PHE A 361 16.09 3.70 14.63
C PHE A 361 16.78 5.03 15.00
N HIS A 362 16.35 5.83 15.98
CA HIS A 362 17.04 7.08 16.31
C HIS A 362 16.91 7.59 17.75
N GLU A 363 18.04 7.76 18.41
CA GLU A 363 18.27 8.80 19.41
C GLU A 363 18.39 10.13 18.66
N GLY A 364 17.34 10.93 18.56
CA GLY A 364 17.44 12.29 17.97
C GLY A 364 16.29 12.73 17.08
N PHE A 365 15.41 11.83 16.64
CA PHE A 365 14.17 12.24 15.98
C PHE A 365 13.14 12.68 17.03
N SER A 366 12.56 13.85 16.84
CA SER A 366 11.39 14.25 17.63
C SER A 366 10.19 13.36 17.25
N ASP A 367 9.28 13.13 18.20
CA ASP A 367 8.00 12.44 17.93
C ASP A 367 7.20 13.15 16.81
N ASP A 368 7.66 14.32 16.39
CA ASP A 368 7.00 15.16 15.37
C ASP A 368 7.27 14.70 13.93
N ILE A 369 8.25 13.82 13.69
CA ILE A 369 8.49 13.21 12.37
C ILE A 369 7.69 11.92 12.17
N GLU A 370 7.28 11.28 13.25
CA GLU A 370 6.53 10.03 13.14
C GLU A 370 5.19 10.23 12.44
N VAL A 371 4.89 9.37 11.49
CA VAL A 371 3.67 9.40 10.68
C VAL A 371 2.69 8.32 11.10
N PHE A 372 3.19 7.22 11.67
CA PHE A 372 2.38 6.09 12.06
C PHE A 372 2.41 5.90 13.57
N TYR A 373 1.25 5.72 14.14
CA TYR A 373 1.03 5.50 15.56
C TYR A 373 0.22 4.24 15.82
N GLN A 374 0.32 3.70 17.01
CA GLN A 374 -0.54 2.64 17.51
C GLN A 374 -1.13 3.04 18.85
N THR A 375 -2.34 2.62 19.11
CA THR A 375 -2.94 2.75 20.44
C THR A 375 -2.27 1.81 21.43
N LYS A 376 -2.38 2.11 22.71
CA LYS A 376 -2.05 1.16 23.76
C LYS A 376 -3.09 0.04 23.76
N ILE A 377 -2.64 -1.20 23.73
CA ILE A 377 -3.53 -2.35 23.77
C ILE A 377 -4.33 -2.36 25.06
N ASN A 378 -5.66 -2.37 24.94
CA ASN A 378 -6.56 -2.47 26.07
C ASN A 378 -6.38 -3.84 26.77
N SER A 379 -5.91 -3.81 28.01
CA SER A 379 -5.61 -5.03 28.78
C SER A 379 -6.85 -5.90 29.03
N LYS A 380 -8.06 -5.29 29.08
CA LYS A 380 -9.33 -5.98 29.27
C LYS A 380 -9.77 -6.77 28.03
N LEU A 381 -9.18 -6.51 26.87
CA LEU A 381 -9.52 -7.17 25.60
C LEU A 381 -8.46 -8.18 25.14
N LYS A 382 -7.36 -8.35 25.88
CA LYS A 382 -6.28 -9.26 25.49
C LYS A 382 -6.73 -10.70 25.25
N ASP A 383 -7.69 -11.16 26.02
CA ASP A 383 -8.23 -12.53 25.89
C ASP A 383 -9.02 -12.70 24.58
N VAL A 384 -9.83 -11.71 24.18
CA VAL A 384 -10.60 -11.77 22.92
C VAL A 384 -9.69 -11.61 21.71
N TYR A 385 -8.66 -10.76 21.77
CA TYR A 385 -7.67 -10.66 20.70
C TYR A 385 -6.89 -11.97 20.50
N ARG A 386 -6.54 -12.66 21.60
CA ARG A 386 -5.92 -13.99 21.52
C ARG A 386 -6.85 -15.00 20.86
N LYS A 387 -8.12 -15.07 21.28
CA LYS A 387 -9.11 -15.95 20.65
C LYS A 387 -9.26 -15.67 19.16
N LEU A 388 -9.29 -14.39 18.76
CA LEU A 388 -9.35 -13.99 17.37
C LEU A 388 -8.11 -14.46 16.61
N SER A 389 -6.91 -14.27 17.17
CA SER A 389 -5.66 -14.76 16.58
C SER A 389 -5.66 -16.26 16.36
N ASP A 390 -6.06 -17.03 17.39
CA ASP A 390 -6.13 -18.50 17.32
C ASP A 390 -7.13 -18.98 16.25
N LYS A 391 -8.27 -18.29 16.14
CA LYS A 391 -9.29 -18.60 15.11
C LYS A 391 -8.80 -18.27 13.70
N ILE A 392 -8.13 -17.11 13.51
CA ILE A 392 -7.55 -16.74 12.22
C ILE A 392 -6.41 -17.70 11.83
N ASP A 393 -5.58 -18.12 12.75
CA ASP A 393 -4.55 -19.13 12.49
C ASP A 393 -5.13 -20.50 12.12
N THR A 394 -6.26 -20.86 12.73
CA THR A 394 -7.02 -22.05 12.34
C THR A 394 -7.58 -21.88 10.92
N TRP A 395 -8.15 -20.72 10.60
CA TRP A 395 -8.64 -20.40 9.25
C TRP A 395 -7.54 -20.56 8.21
N LYS A 396 -6.35 -19.96 8.44
CA LYS A 396 -5.19 -20.10 7.54
C LYS A 396 -4.80 -21.56 7.33
N LYS A 397 -4.80 -22.36 8.39
CA LYS A 397 -4.48 -23.81 8.31
C LYS A 397 -5.52 -24.57 7.49
N CYS A 398 -6.81 -24.32 7.73
CA CYS A 398 -7.90 -24.96 6.99
C CYS A 398 -7.86 -24.58 5.50
N PHE A 399 -7.71 -23.29 5.21
CA PHE A 399 -7.58 -22.80 3.84
C PHE A 399 -6.38 -23.42 3.12
N SER A 400 -5.21 -23.50 3.76
CA SER A 400 -3.99 -24.10 3.18
C SER A 400 -4.11 -25.60 2.94
N ARG A 401 -5.03 -26.30 3.67
CA ARG A 401 -5.38 -27.71 3.45
C ARG A 401 -6.39 -27.92 2.33
N GLY A 402 -6.82 -26.84 1.68
CA GLY A 402 -7.74 -26.90 0.53
C GLY A 402 -9.19 -27.13 0.95
N TYR A 403 -9.62 -26.55 2.08
CA TYR A 403 -11.04 -26.52 2.45
C TYR A 403 -11.82 -25.76 1.36
N GLN A 404 -12.93 -26.35 0.90
CA GLN A 404 -13.74 -25.84 -0.18
C GLN A 404 -15.22 -25.94 0.17
N LEU A 405 -15.97 -24.97 -0.31
CA LEU A 405 -17.42 -25.01 -0.37
C LEU A 405 -17.80 -24.68 -1.81
N CYS A 406 -18.36 -25.64 -2.51
CA CYS A 406 -18.81 -25.48 -3.89
C CYS A 406 -20.32 -25.53 -3.92
N PHE A 407 -20.90 -24.58 -4.63
CA PHE A 407 -22.33 -24.47 -4.86
C PHE A 407 -22.59 -24.79 -6.33
N VAL A 408 -23.36 -25.82 -6.59
CA VAL A 408 -23.70 -26.24 -7.95
C VAL A 408 -25.20 -26.16 -8.11
N TYR A 409 -25.62 -25.37 -9.08
CA TYR A 409 -27.02 -25.29 -9.49
C TYR A 409 -27.38 -26.51 -10.32
N ASP A 410 -28.42 -27.27 -9.90
CA ASP A 410 -28.95 -28.33 -10.70
C ASP A 410 -30.08 -27.77 -11.58
N ASN A 411 -30.03 -28.01 -12.89
CA ASN A 411 -31.05 -27.54 -13.88
C ASN A 411 -32.47 -28.07 -13.63
N PHE A 412 -32.70 -28.81 -12.56
CA PHE A 412 -33.96 -29.43 -12.15
C PHE A 412 -34.52 -28.91 -10.82
N ASP A 413 -34.44 -27.61 -10.55
CA ASP A 413 -34.92 -26.97 -9.32
C ASP A 413 -34.23 -27.50 -8.03
N GLY A 414 -32.99 -27.91 -8.13
CA GLY A 414 -32.21 -28.41 -7.02
C GLY A 414 -30.94 -27.61 -6.76
N VAL A 415 -30.47 -27.67 -5.53
CA VAL A 415 -29.18 -27.12 -5.07
C VAL A 415 -28.32 -28.24 -4.55
N HIS A 416 -27.13 -28.37 -5.12
CA HIS A 416 -26.10 -29.28 -4.65
C HIS A 416 -24.97 -28.47 -3.99
N ILE A 417 -24.74 -28.72 -2.72
CA ILE A 417 -23.63 -28.13 -1.97
C ILE A 417 -22.60 -29.23 -1.71
N MET A 418 -21.38 -29.04 -2.19
CA MET A 418 -20.24 -29.87 -1.86
C MET A 418 -19.38 -29.14 -0.83
N ARG A 419 -19.17 -29.74 0.32
CA ARG A 419 -18.28 -29.27 1.36
C ARG A 419 -17.08 -30.21 1.47
N LYS A 420 -15.90 -29.70 1.21
CA LYS A 420 -14.65 -30.44 1.39
C LYS A 420 -13.83 -29.80 2.50
N TYR A 421 -13.98 -30.37 3.69
CA TYR A 421 -13.18 -30.03 4.87
C TYR A 421 -12.24 -31.21 5.19
N GLU A 422 -12.42 -31.86 6.33
CA GLU A 422 -11.68 -33.10 6.65
C GLU A 422 -12.18 -34.29 5.82
N LYS A 423 -13.47 -34.27 5.50
CA LYS A 423 -14.15 -35.21 4.61
C LYS A 423 -14.90 -34.44 3.54
N GLU A 424 -15.08 -35.07 2.40
CA GLU A 424 -15.96 -34.55 1.36
C GLU A 424 -17.40 -34.96 1.69
N GLU A 425 -18.28 -33.99 1.75
CA GLU A 425 -19.70 -34.16 2.09
C GLU A 425 -20.53 -33.48 1.00
N HIS A 426 -21.62 -34.12 0.61
CA HIS A 426 -22.53 -33.65 -0.42
C HIS A 426 -23.92 -33.49 0.17
N PHE A 427 -24.51 -32.32 -0.03
CA PHE A 427 -25.85 -31.97 0.39
C PHE A 427 -26.70 -31.65 -0.83
N PHE A 428 -27.87 -32.26 -0.97
CA PHE A 428 -28.80 -32.07 -2.06
C PHE A 428 -30.10 -31.52 -1.52
N PHE A 429 -30.52 -30.36 -1.97
CA PHE A 429 -31.76 -29.70 -1.58
C PHE A 429 -32.66 -29.57 -2.78
N ARG A 430 -33.99 -29.72 -2.61
CA ARG A 430 -35.01 -29.60 -3.65
C ARG A 430 -36.22 -28.85 -3.14
N GLY A 431 -36.99 -28.23 -4.06
CA GLY A 431 -38.20 -27.49 -3.76
C GLY A 431 -37.96 -26.34 -2.78
N VAL A 432 -38.80 -26.20 -1.77
CA VAL A 432 -38.72 -25.10 -0.77
C VAL A 432 -37.38 -25.03 -0.05
N GLU A 433 -36.72 -26.17 0.20
CA GLU A 433 -35.39 -26.19 0.80
C GLU A 433 -34.33 -25.58 -0.12
N ALA A 434 -34.44 -25.83 -1.42
CA ALA A 434 -33.55 -25.23 -2.41
C ALA A 434 -33.78 -23.72 -2.54
N GLU A 435 -35.04 -23.28 -2.49
CA GLU A 435 -35.40 -21.86 -2.55
C GLU A 435 -34.77 -21.07 -1.40
N ILE A 436 -34.67 -21.64 -0.19
CA ILE A 436 -34.01 -20.99 0.96
C ILE A 436 -32.53 -20.69 0.70
N TYR A 437 -31.84 -21.50 -0.11
CA TYR A 437 -30.43 -21.31 -0.45
C TYR A 437 -30.22 -20.42 -1.70
N LEU A 438 -31.29 -20.09 -2.42
CA LEU A 438 -31.26 -19.27 -3.64
C LEU A 438 -31.59 -17.80 -3.38
N TYR A 439 -32.12 -17.48 -2.20
CA TYR A 439 -32.40 -16.13 -1.72
C TYR A 439 -31.38 -15.67 -0.67
#